data_37a00debf0890358b16ff4e56704a6ea
#
_entry.id   37a00debf0890358b16ff4e56704a6ea
#
_cell.length_a   1.000
_cell.length_b   1.000
_cell.length_c   1.000
_cell.angle_alpha   90.00
_cell.angle_beta   90.00
_cell.angle_gamma   90.00
#
_symmetry.space_group_name_H-M   'P 1'
#
loop_
_entity.id
_entity.type
_entity.pdbx_description
1 polymer ?
#
loop_
_entity_poly.entity_id
_entity_poly.type
_entity_poly.pdbx_seq_one_letter_code
_entity_poly.pdbx_strand_id
1 'polypeptide(L)'
;MKPRDLLERIRRPFASRRGTSASARREEEDLEAIAAREQRAFRYEALAAATRNFSEKQKLGQGGFGPVYRGQLADGRDVAVKRLGAGSRQGAREFKNEANLLSRVQHRNVVNLLGYCAHGADEKLLVYEYVPNESLDKILFSAAAAPPPTTGSKTHSGSSSDGDRPLRAELTWPRRLEVVVGVARGLLYLHEDAHTPIIHRDIKASNILLDERWVAKIADFGMARLFPEAGDGRSHVQTRVAGTNGYMAPEYLMHGHLSAKADVFSFGVLVLEILSGRKNSSFIPPPRSSADNLLDYAWKLYKEERSMELLDPSVKASATPDQVLMCVRIGLLCVQADPRLRPDMKRVVIILSKKQSTLEEPTRPGAPGSRYRRRAHGLRSSSQYSDGSSSGTTPSTSHASASASASASASNAMTTSSTRTLRSRGLPSHREEQELPNGS
;
A
#
# COMPACT_ATOMS: atom_id res chain seq x y z
N MET A 1 16.77 -32.82 -5.76
CA MET A 1 17.75 -31.94 -6.44
C MET A 1 18.67 -31.38 -5.35
N LYS A 2 19.98 -31.52 -5.48
CA LYS A 2 20.91 -31.05 -4.43
C LYS A 2 21.01 -29.53 -4.44
N PRO A 3 21.19 -28.85 -3.28
CA PRO A 3 21.26 -27.36 -3.21
C PRO A 3 22.29 -26.73 -4.15
N ARG A 4 23.38 -27.46 -4.49
CA ARG A 4 24.41 -27.00 -5.43
C ARG A 4 23.94 -26.84 -6.87
N ASP A 5 22.97 -27.65 -7.33
CA ASP A 5 22.46 -27.59 -8.72
C ASP A 5 21.51 -26.37 -8.91
N LEU A 6 20.91 -25.92 -7.83
CA LEU A 6 20.06 -24.72 -7.83
C LEU A 6 20.92 -23.45 -7.94
N LEU A 7 22.04 -23.40 -7.21
CA LEU A 7 23.01 -22.30 -7.24
C LEU A 7 23.65 -22.12 -8.61
N GLU A 8 24.01 -23.23 -9.30
CA GLU A 8 24.56 -23.15 -10.65
C GLU A 8 23.54 -22.65 -11.68
N ARG A 9 22.25 -23.02 -11.54
CA ARG A 9 21.20 -22.53 -12.45
C ARG A 9 20.88 -21.04 -12.24
N ILE A 10 21.01 -20.54 -11.02
CA ILE A 10 20.86 -19.11 -10.71
C ILE A 10 22.08 -18.32 -11.18
N ARG A 11 23.29 -18.92 -11.15
CA ARG A 11 24.56 -18.29 -11.55
C ARG A 11 24.74 -18.15 -13.07
N ARG A 12 24.31 -19.11 -13.87
CA ARG A 12 24.54 -19.09 -15.34
C ARG A 12 24.09 -17.84 -16.08
N PRO A 13 22.94 -17.20 -15.78
CA PRO A 13 22.56 -15.96 -16.47
C PRO A 13 23.35 -14.72 -16.02
N PHE A 14 24.08 -14.77 -14.89
CA PHE A 14 24.83 -13.62 -14.36
C PHE A 14 26.34 -13.67 -14.66
N ALA A 15 26.85 -14.79 -15.10
CA ALA A 15 28.29 -14.98 -15.33
C ALA A 15 28.86 -14.30 -16.58
N SER A 16 28.04 -13.70 -17.44
CA SER A 16 28.49 -13.14 -18.72
C SER A 16 28.77 -11.63 -18.75
N ARG A 17 28.75 -10.92 -17.60
CA ARG A 17 29.15 -9.50 -17.55
C ARG A 17 30.23 -9.29 -16.49
N ARG A 18 31.49 -9.28 -16.90
CA ARG A 18 32.63 -8.79 -16.12
C ARG A 18 32.43 -7.31 -15.80
N GLY A 19 32.24 -6.98 -14.53
CA GLY A 19 32.04 -5.63 -14.02
C GLY A 19 30.96 -5.59 -12.93
N THR A 20 31.04 -6.50 -11.95
CA THR A 20 30.09 -6.52 -10.84
C THR A 20 30.44 -5.43 -9.83
N SER A 21 29.63 -4.38 -9.79
CA SER A 21 29.63 -3.40 -8.71
C SER A 21 29.31 -4.08 -7.36
N ALA A 22 29.72 -3.47 -6.23
CA ALA A 22 29.41 -3.96 -4.89
C ALA A 22 27.90 -4.21 -4.67
N SER A 23 27.02 -3.50 -5.43
CA SER A 23 25.58 -3.72 -5.42
C SER A 23 25.16 -5.06 -6.04
N ALA A 24 25.84 -5.52 -7.10
CA ALA A 24 25.51 -6.79 -7.74
C ALA A 24 25.93 -8.00 -6.87
N ARG A 25 27.02 -7.88 -6.11
CA ARG A 25 27.41 -8.91 -5.13
C ARG A 25 26.42 -9.01 -3.97
N ARG A 26 25.98 -7.90 -3.41
CA ARG A 26 24.92 -7.89 -2.40
C ARG A 26 23.61 -8.46 -2.94
N GLU A 27 23.29 -8.17 -4.20
CA GLU A 27 22.12 -8.72 -4.86
C GLU A 27 22.19 -10.24 -5.04
N GLU A 28 23.38 -10.79 -5.27
CA GLU A 28 23.62 -12.23 -5.39
C GLU A 28 23.59 -12.92 -4.01
N GLU A 29 24.18 -12.30 -2.99
CA GLU A 29 24.13 -12.75 -1.58
C GLU A 29 22.70 -12.76 -1.03
N ASP A 30 21.87 -11.76 -1.38
CA ASP A 30 20.46 -11.70 -1.00
C ASP A 30 19.64 -12.82 -1.67
N LEU A 31 19.92 -13.14 -2.93
CA LEU A 31 19.28 -14.26 -3.63
C LEU A 31 19.71 -15.62 -3.07
N GLU A 32 20.99 -15.78 -2.70
CA GLU A 32 21.49 -16.98 -2.04
C GLU A 32 20.88 -17.15 -0.64
N ALA A 33 20.72 -16.07 0.11
CA ALA A 33 20.04 -16.09 1.42
C ALA A 33 18.55 -16.44 1.31
N ILE A 34 17.88 -16.01 0.25
CA ILE A 34 16.48 -16.39 -0.05
C ILE A 34 16.41 -17.87 -0.44
N ALA A 35 17.34 -18.35 -1.26
CA ALA A 35 17.41 -19.75 -1.68
C ALA A 35 17.76 -20.72 -0.53
N ALA A 36 18.58 -20.28 0.42
CA ALA A 36 18.99 -21.07 1.58
C ALA A 36 17.89 -21.23 2.65
N ARG A 37 16.81 -20.44 2.58
CA ARG A 37 15.71 -20.44 3.57
C ARG A 37 14.51 -21.28 3.16
N GLU A 38 14.70 -22.48 2.64
CA GLU A 38 13.65 -23.47 2.34
C GLU A 38 12.46 -22.98 1.49
N GLN A 39 12.56 -21.83 0.82
CA GLN A 39 11.55 -21.42 -0.12
C GLN A 39 11.56 -22.36 -1.32
N ARG A 40 10.42 -22.94 -1.63
CA ARG A 40 10.26 -23.85 -2.76
C ARG A 40 10.47 -23.10 -4.06
N ALA A 41 11.60 -23.27 -4.70
CA ALA A 41 11.78 -22.84 -6.07
C ALA A 41 10.93 -23.75 -6.98
N PHE A 42 9.98 -23.15 -7.68
CA PHE A 42 9.15 -23.83 -8.66
C PHE A 42 9.85 -23.86 -10.03
N ARG A 43 9.68 -24.93 -10.77
CA ARG A 43 10.11 -24.98 -12.17
C ARG A 43 9.12 -24.20 -13.04
N TYR A 44 9.62 -23.50 -14.04
CA TYR A 44 8.80 -22.71 -14.95
C TYR A 44 7.74 -23.55 -15.65
N GLU A 45 8.14 -24.73 -16.15
CA GLU A 45 7.24 -25.65 -16.86
C GLU A 45 6.08 -26.13 -15.97
N ALA A 46 6.35 -26.33 -14.68
CA ALA A 46 5.29 -26.69 -13.72
C ALA A 46 4.28 -25.56 -13.52
N LEU A 47 4.74 -24.30 -13.46
CA LEU A 47 3.85 -23.15 -13.33
C LEU A 47 3.12 -22.83 -14.64
N ALA A 48 3.78 -23.01 -15.79
CA ALA A 48 3.16 -22.88 -17.09
C ALA A 48 2.03 -23.93 -17.27
N ALA A 49 2.30 -25.19 -16.91
CA ALA A 49 1.27 -26.23 -16.92
C ALA A 49 0.12 -25.93 -15.96
N ALA A 50 0.43 -25.54 -14.71
CA ALA A 50 -0.58 -25.22 -13.69
C ALA A 50 -1.50 -24.08 -14.12
N THR A 51 -0.98 -23.05 -14.82
CA THR A 51 -1.74 -21.87 -15.28
C THR A 51 -2.28 -22.01 -16.71
N ARG A 52 -2.21 -23.21 -17.30
CA ARG A 52 -2.57 -23.46 -18.71
C ARG A 52 -1.84 -22.48 -19.65
N ASN A 53 -0.54 -22.41 -19.49
CA ASN A 53 0.37 -21.51 -20.20
C ASN A 53 0.00 -20.02 -20.03
N PHE A 54 -0.30 -19.62 -18.79
CA PHE A 54 -0.73 -18.26 -18.45
C PHE A 54 -1.92 -17.78 -19.28
N SER A 55 -2.89 -18.66 -19.46
CA SER A 55 -4.09 -18.39 -20.24
C SER A 55 -4.90 -17.23 -19.65
N GLU A 56 -5.43 -16.34 -20.51
CA GLU A 56 -6.34 -15.26 -20.10
C GLU A 56 -7.58 -15.79 -19.34
N LYS A 57 -8.01 -17.04 -19.59
CA LYS A 57 -9.10 -17.68 -18.84
C LYS A 57 -8.75 -17.97 -17.38
N GLN A 58 -7.46 -18.03 -17.05
CA GLN A 58 -6.95 -18.24 -15.69
C GLN A 58 -6.56 -16.92 -15.02
N LYS A 59 -6.69 -15.80 -15.69
CA LYS A 59 -6.29 -14.49 -15.19
C LYS A 59 -7.24 -14.02 -14.09
N LEU A 60 -6.73 -13.84 -12.88
CA LEU A 60 -7.44 -13.33 -11.71
C LEU A 60 -7.51 -11.81 -11.72
N GLY A 61 -6.46 -11.17 -12.23
CA GLY A 61 -6.37 -9.71 -12.29
C GLY A 61 -5.04 -9.24 -12.87
N GLN A 62 -4.93 -7.93 -13.03
CA GLN A 62 -3.70 -7.27 -13.49
C GLN A 62 -3.50 -5.99 -12.70
N GLY A 63 -2.40 -5.91 -11.97
CA GLY A 63 -1.94 -4.71 -11.28
C GLY A 63 -0.83 -3.99 -12.04
N GLY A 64 -0.30 -2.92 -11.44
CA GLY A 64 0.87 -2.19 -11.98
C GLY A 64 2.13 -3.03 -12.12
N PHE A 65 2.17 -4.17 -11.44
CA PHE A 65 3.34 -5.05 -11.34
C PHE A 65 3.24 -6.30 -12.24
N GLY A 66 2.13 -6.49 -12.92
CA GLY A 66 1.91 -7.58 -13.83
C GLY A 66 0.62 -8.37 -13.56
N PRO A 67 0.29 -9.33 -14.43
CA PRO A 67 -0.88 -10.18 -14.31
C PRO A 67 -0.70 -11.28 -13.25
N VAL A 68 -1.82 -11.65 -12.62
CA VAL A 68 -1.92 -12.78 -11.67
C VAL A 68 -2.84 -13.83 -12.26
N TYR A 69 -2.42 -15.09 -12.23
CA TYR A 69 -3.15 -16.22 -12.79
C TYR A 69 -3.47 -17.25 -11.71
N ARG A 70 -4.68 -17.82 -11.75
CA ARG A 70 -4.98 -19.05 -11.03
C ARG A 70 -4.25 -20.22 -11.66
N GLY A 71 -3.65 -21.05 -10.84
CA GLY A 71 -3.01 -22.29 -11.25
C GLY A 71 -3.43 -23.42 -10.35
N GLN A 72 -3.42 -24.66 -10.88
CA GLN A 72 -3.55 -25.87 -10.10
C GLN A 72 -2.28 -26.70 -10.26
N LEU A 73 -1.57 -26.91 -9.16
CA LEU A 73 -0.36 -27.71 -9.12
C LEU A 73 -0.66 -29.20 -9.35
N ALA A 74 0.36 -29.98 -9.70
CA ALA A 74 0.21 -31.43 -9.93
C ALA A 74 -0.26 -32.21 -8.68
N ASP A 75 -0.06 -31.64 -7.48
CA ASP A 75 -0.53 -32.18 -6.20
C ASP A 75 -1.99 -31.78 -5.87
N GLY A 76 -2.68 -31.12 -6.80
CA GLY A 76 -4.07 -30.67 -6.66
C GLY A 76 -4.28 -29.34 -5.96
N ARG A 77 -3.22 -28.72 -5.40
CA ARG A 77 -3.34 -27.42 -4.72
C ARG A 77 -3.59 -26.29 -5.70
N ASP A 78 -4.56 -25.45 -5.40
CA ASP A 78 -4.75 -24.18 -6.09
C ASP A 78 -3.75 -23.13 -5.62
N VAL A 79 -3.20 -22.37 -6.56
CA VAL A 79 -2.22 -21.30 -6.33
C VAL A 79 -2.56 -20.07 -7.16
N ALA A 80 -2.05 -18.90 -6.71
CA ALA A 80 -2.04 -17.67 -7.48
C ALA A 80 -0.61 -17.38 -7.94
N VAL A 81 -0.39 -17.26 -9.25
CA VAL A 81 0.92 -17.03 -9.85
C VAL A 81 0.97 -15.61 -10.41
N LYS A 82 1.75 -14.73 -9.77
CA LYS A 82 2.00 -13.36 -10.22
C LYS A 82 3.19 -13.37 -11.17
N ARG A 83 2.98 -12.96 -12.42
CA ARG A 83 4.02 -12.85 -13.43
C ARG A 83 4.46 -11.40 -13.51
N LEU A 84 5.69 -11.12 -13.07
CA LEU A 84 6.22 -9.77 -13.06
C LEU A 84 6.72 -9.37 -14.45
N GLY A 85 6.55 -8.11 -14.83
CA GLY A 85 6.81 -7.62 -16.17
C GLY A 85 8.22 -7.99 -16.67
N ALA A 86 8.26 -8.71 -17.79
CA ALA A 86 9.47 -9.17 -18.43
C ALA A 86 10.39 -7.98 -18.80
N GLY A 87 11.69 -8.10 -18.48
CA GLY A 87 12.71 -7.11 -18.87
C GLY A 87 12.70 -5.79 -18.12
N SER A 88 11.76 -5.55 -17.18
CA SER A 88 11.72 -4.29 -16.43
C SER A 88 12.64 -4.34 -15.21
N ARG A 89 13.51 -3.32 -15.05
CA ARG A 89 14.31 -3.16 -13.83
C ARG A 89 13.44 -3.05 -12.57
N GLN A 90 12.24 -2.54 -12.73
CA GLN A 90 11.27 -2.40 -11.63
C GLN A 90 10.71 -3.75 -11.22
N GLY A 91 10.30 -4.61 -12.17
CA GLY A 91 9.80 -5.95 -11.88
C GLY A 91 10.84 -6.82 -11.17
N ALA A 92 12.12 -6.72 -11.53
CA ALA A 92 13.20 -7.43 -10.84
C ALA A 92 13.39 -6.96 -9.38
N ARG A 93 13.25 -5.65 -9.12
CA ARG A 93 13.34 -5.10 -7.76
C ARG A 93 12.14 -5.54 -6.90
N GLU A 94 10.95 -5.51 -7.46
CA GLU A 94 9.73 -5.95 -6.79
C GLU A 94 9.75 -7.43 -6.48
N PHE A 95 10.20 -8.27 -7.42
CA PHE A 95 10.40 -9.69 -7.20
C PHE A 95 11.29 -9.96 -6.00
N LYS A 96 12.47 -9.31 -5.93
CA LYS A 96 13.40 -9.47 -4.81
C LYS A 96 12.81 -8.97 -3.51
N ASN A 97 12.20 -7.79 -3.54
CA ASN A 97 11.59 -7.17 -2.37
C ASN A 97 10.48 -8.05 -1.81
N GLU A 98 9.54 -8.47 -2.65
CA GLU A 98 8.38 -9.25 -2.26
C GLU A 98 8.78 -10.67 -1.81
N ALA A 99 9.68 -11.33 -2.54
CA ALA A 99 10.22 -12.62 -2.14
C ALA A 99 10.96 -12.56 -0.79
N ASN A 100 11.81 -11.56 -0.59
CA ASN A 100 12.59 -11.41 0.66
C ASN A 100 11.68 -11.07 1.86
N LEU A 101 10.71 -10.17 1.69
CA LEU A 101 9.81 -9.78 2.77
C LEU A 101 8.88 -10.91 3.18
N LEU A 102 8.17 -11.50 2.21
CA LEU A 102 7.15 -12.51 2.48
C LEU A 102 7.73 -13.87 2.89
N SER A 103 9.00 -14.14 2.58
CA SER A 103 9.67 -15.35 3.09
C SER A 103 9.74 -15.41 4.62
N ARG A 104 9.63 -14.28 5.28
CA ARG A 104 9.74 -14.12 6.74
C ARG A 104 8.40 -13.83 7.41
N VAL A 105 7.34 -13.72 6.62
CA VAL A 105 6.01 -13.33 7.09
C VAL A 105 5.08 -14.52 7.04
N GLN A 106 4.51 -14.87 8.19
CA GLN A 106 3.47 -15.89 8.28
C GLN A 106 2.40 -15.42 9.28
N HIS A 107 1.25 -15.02 8.73
CA HIS A 107 0.13 -14.56 9.53
C HIS A 107 -1.19 -14.81 8.81
N ARG A 108 -2.26 -15.16 9.56
CA ARG A 108 -3.57 -15.48 8.98
C ARG A 108 -4.19 -14.36 8.13
N ASN A 109 -3.86 -13.10 8.44
CA ASN A 109 -4.36 -11.92 7.75
C ASN A 109 -3.33 -11.30 6.78
N VAL A 110 -2.33 -12.08 6.37
CA VAL A 110 -1.36 -11.72 5.31
C VAL A 110 -1.32 -12.88 4.32
N VAL A 111 -1.28 -12.56 3.03
CA VAL A 111 -1.16 -13.57 1.98
C VAL A 111 0.15 -14.36 2.11
N ASN A 112 0.07 -15.69 2.03
CA ASN A 112 1.23 -16.55 2.17
C ASN A 112 1.96 -16.74 0.84
N LEU A 113 3.26 -16.47 0.79
CA LEU A 113 4.12 -16.78 -0.34
C LEU A 113 4.55 -18.27 -0.25
N LEU A 114 4.14 -19.07 -1.22
CA LEU A 114 4.47 -20.49 -1.31
C LEU A 114 5.83 -20.73 -1.95
N GLY A 115 6.29 -19.80 -2.78
CA GLY A 115 7.59 -19.87 -3.42
C GLY A 115 7.71 -18.93 -4.62
N TYR A 116 8.75 -19.17 -5.44
CA TYR A 116 9.05 -18.34 -6.59
C TYR A 116 9.64 -19.13 -7.74
N CYS A 117 9.69 -18.53 -8.93
CA CYS A 117 10.43 -19.02 -10.07
C CYS A 117 11.20 -17.86 -10.73
N ALA A 118 12.48 -18.08 -10.97
CA ALA A 118 13.31 -17.22 -11.81
C ALA A 118 13.79 -18.08 -12.98
N HIS A 119 13.26 -17.81 -14.19
CA HIS A 119 13.59 -18.57 -15.39
C HIS A 119 14.17 -17.63 -16.45
N GLY A 120 15.38 -17.90 -16.90
CA GLY A 120 16.09 -16.99 -17.80
C GLY A 120 16.31 -15.60 -17.20
N ALA A 121 16.54 -14.61 -18.07
CA ALA A 121 16.73 -13.22 -17.67
C ALA A 121 15.42 -12.52 -17.31
N ASP A 122 14.33 -12.89 -17.96
CA ASP A 122 13.10 -12.08 -18.05
C ASP A 122 11.95 -12.62 -17.21
N GLU A 123 11.84 -13.93 -17.00
CA GLU A 123 10.70 -14.52 -16.28
C GLU A 123 10.92 -14.53 -14.77
N LYS A 124 10.10 -13.76 -14.08
CA LYS A 124 10.07 -13.66 -12.61
C LYS A 124 8.65 -13.93 -12.13
N LEU A 125 8.45 -15.05 -11.45
CA LEU A 125 7.14 -15.50 -10.98
C LEU A 125 7.14 -15.62 -9.46
N LEU A 126 6.08 -15.13 -8.82
CA LEU A 126 5.81 -15.32 -7.40
C LEU A 126 4.58 -16.22 -7.26
N VAL A 127 4.65 -17.20 -6.38
CA VAL A 127 3.59 -18.20 -6.18
C VAL A 127 3.01 -18.03 -4.79
N TYR A 128 1.73 -17.70 -4.72
CA TYR A 128 0.99 -17.46 -3.48
C TYR A 128 -0.08 -18.52 -3.26
N GLU A 129 -0.58 -18.60 -2.03
CA GLU A 129 -1.84 -19.25 -1.76
C GLU A 129 -2.94 -18.65 -2.63
N TYR A 130 -3.86 -19.50 -3.12
CA TYR A 130 -5.03 -19.02 -3.83
C TYR A 130 -6.10 -18.55 -2.84
N VAL A 131 -6.65 -17.36 -3.06
CA VAL A 131 -7.69 -16.75 -2.23
C VAL A 131 -8.94 -16.58 -3.07
N PRO A 132 -10.04 -17.33 -2.80
CA PRO A 132 -11.12 -17.53 -3.77
C PRO A 132 -12.12 -16.40 -3.92
N ASN A 133 -12.40 -15.61 -2.87
CA ASN A 133 -13.46 -14.60 -2.89
C ASN A 133 -13.03 -13.23 -3.45
N GLU A 134 -11.98 -13.19 -4.27
CA GLU A 134 -11.51 -11.97 -4.91
C GLU A 134 -10.99 -10.89 -3.95
N SER A 135 -10.73 -9.70 -4.49
CA SER A 135 -10.34 -8.51 -3.72
C SER A 135 -11.55 -7.74 -3.23
N LEU A 136 -11.39 -7.12 -2.06
CA LEU A 136 -12.46 -6.37 -1.39
C LEU A 136 -13.04 -5.25 -2.28
N ASP A 137 -12.25 -4.60 -3.13
CA ASP A 137 -12.74 -3.53 -4.01
C ASP A 137 -13.72 -4.04 -5.05
N LYS A 138 -13.49 -5.24 -5.61
CA LYS A 138 -14.39 -5.85 -6.58
C LYS A 138 -15.75 -6.19 -5.96
N ILE A 139 -15.75 -6.60 -4.69
CA ILE A 139 -16.97 -6.95 -3.98
C ILE A 139 -17.66 -5.68 -3.47
N LEU A 140 -16.91 -4.81 -2.78
CA LEU A 140 -17.46 -3.64 -2.08
C LEU A 140 -18.01 -2.58 -3.04
N PHE A 141 -17.33 -2.37 -4.18
CA PHE A 141 -17.68 -1.32 -5.15
C PHE A 141 -18.38 -1.86 -6.41
N SER A 142 -18.69 -3.16 -6.48
CA SER A 142 -19.53 -3.67 -7.54
C SER A 142 -20.87 -2.93 -7.55
N ALA A 143 -21.40 -2.64 -8.74
CA ALA A 143 -22.72 -2.03 -8.85
C ALA A 143 -23.73 -2.90 -8.09
N ALA A 144 -24.48 -2.31 -7.18
CA ALA A 144 -25.61 -3.00 -6.58
C ALA A 144 -26.51 -3.46 -7.72
N ALA A 145 -26.78 -4.79 -7.83
CA ALA A 145 -27.83 -5.27 -8.72
C ALA A 145 -29.09 -4.43 -8.41
N ALA A 146 -29.65 -3.77 -9.42
CA ALA A 146 -30.88 -3.02 -9.27
C ALA A 146 -31.91 -3.92 -8.57
N PRO A 147 -32.71 -3.41 -7.61
CA PRO A 147 -33.76 -4.22 -7.02
C PRO A 147 -34.64 -4.76 -8.16
N PRO A 148 -35.09 -6.01 -8.11
CA PRO A 148 -35.93 -6.57 -9.15
C PRO A 148 -37.14 -5.65 -9.35
N PRO A 149 -37.57 -5.38 -10.61
CA PRO A 149 -38.70 -4.50 -10.87
C PRO A 149 -39.93 -5.08 -10.18
N THR A 150 -40.54 -4.26 -9.31
CA THR A 150 -41.81 -4.55 -8.65
C THR A 150 -42.96 -4.42 -9.65
N THR A 151 -43.00 -5.28 -10.65
CA THR A 151 -44.20 -5.45 -11.49
C THR A 151 -44.48 -6.93 -11.57
N GLY A 152 -45.64 -7.31 -11.02
CA GLY A 152 -46.11 -8.66 -10.97
C GLY A 152 -46.27 -9.27 -12.38
N SER A 153 -45.36 -10.17 -12.71
CA SER A 153 -45.55 -11.15 -13.75
C SER A 153 -45.06 -12.48 -13.23
N LYS A 154 -46.03 -13.37 -12.95
CA LYS A 154 -45.78 -14.76 -12.64
C LYS A 154 -45.27 -15.45 -13.92
N THR A 155 -44.00 -15.74 -13.99
CA THR A 155 -43.48 -16.70 -14.96
C THR A 155 -42.52 -17.66 -14.25
N HIS A 156 -42.95 -18.92 -14.29
CA HIS A 156 -42.26 -20.19 -14.10
C HIS A 156 -41.02 -20.27 -13.19
N SER A 157 -41.21 -21.04 -12.13
CA SER A 157 -40.22 -21.68 -11.26
C SER A 157 -39.14 -22.43 -12.05
N GLY A 158 -38.03 -21.73 -12.31
CA GLY A 158 -36.73 -22.34 -12.51
C GLY A 158 -36.00 -22.35 -11.20
N SER A 159 -35.60 -23.50 -10.70
CA SER A 159 -34.73 -23.64 -9.53
C SER A 159 -33.44 -22.88 -9.76
N SER A 160 -33.34 -21.66 -9.26
CA SER A 160 -32.07 -20.95 -9.15
C SER A 160 -31.22 -21.74 -8.18
N SER A 161 -30.15 -22.36 -8.70
CA SER A 161 -29.08 -22.92 -7.88
C SER A 161 -28.56 -21.84 -6.93
N ASP A 162 -28.28 -22.18 -5.70
CA ASP A 162 -27.80 -21.36 -4.60
C ASP A 162 -26.46 -20.64 -4.89
N GLY A 163 -25.96 -20.72 -6.13
CA GLY A 163 -24.66 -20.23 -6.60
C GLY A 163 -24.63 -18.82 -7.21
N ASP A 164 -25.78 -18.14 -7.38
CA ASP A 164 -25.84 -16.91 -8.19
C ASP A 164 -26.12 -15.64 -7.36
N ARG A 165 -25.90 -15.71 -6.02
CA ARG A 165 -26.06 -14.54 -5.18
C ARG A 165 -24.81 -13.65 -5.29
N PRO A 166 -24.94 -12.36 -5.66
CA PRO A 166 -23.78 -11.50 -5.80
C PRO A 166 -23.03 -11.41 -4.48
N LEU A 167 -21.71 -11.65 -4.48
CA LEU A 167 -20.83 -11.63 -3.30
C LEU A 167 -21.01 -10.37 -2.44
N ARG A 168 -21.38 -9.23 -3.05
CA ARG A 168 -21.69 -7.99 -2.33
C ARG A 168 -22.85 -8.16 -1.32
N ALA A 169 -23.88 -8.93 -1.66
CA ALA A 169 -25.02 -9.15 -0.75
C ALA A 169 -24.61 -10.01 0.45
N GLU A 170 -23.56 -10.79 0.30
CA GLU A 170 -22.99 -11.59 1.38
C GLU A 170 -22.05 -10.79 2.29
N LEU A 171 -21.52 -9.65 1.82
CA LEU A 171 -20.65 -8.76 2.62
C LEU A 171 -21.50 -7.93 3.59
N THR A 172 -22.19 -8.61 4.51
CA THR A 172 -23.01 -8.04 5.59
C THR A 172 -22.18 -7.25 6.57
N TRP A 173 -22.82 -6.48 7.46
CA TRP A 173 -22.11 -5.71 8.49
C TRP A 173 -21.17 -6.57 9.38
N PRO A 174 -21.57 -7.72 9.93
CA PRO A 174 -20.65 -8.53 10.70
C PRO A 174 -19.38 -8.93 9.91
N ARG A 175 -19.52 -9.33 8.63
CA ARG A 175 -18.38 -9.65 7.76
C ARG A 175 -17.51 -8.42 7.49
N ARG A 176 -18.09 -7.24 7.28
CA ARG A 176 -17.31 -5.99 7.13
C ARG A 176 -16.50 -5.68 8.38
N LEU A 177 -17.08 -5.85 9.56
CA LEU A 177 -16.37 -5.66 10.82
C LEU A 177 -15.23 -6.68 10.97
N GLU A 178 -15.44 -7.95 10.64
CA GLU A 178 -14.39 -8.98 10.62
C GLU A 178 -13.26 -8.64 9.66
N VAL A 179 -13.57 -8.09 8.48
CA VAL A 179 -12.56 -7.59 7.52
C VAL A 179 -11.75 -6.45 8.15
N VAL A 180 -12.38 -5.46 8.78
CA VAL A 180 -11.69 -4.36 9.47
C VAL A 180 -10.76 -4.91 10.56
N VAL A 181 -11.26 -5.82 11.40
CA VAL A 181 -10.46 -6.47 12.48
C VAL A 181 -9.30 -7.29 11.89
N GLY A 182 -9.55 -8.02 10.80
CA GLY A 182 -8.54 -8.84 10.13
C GLY A 182 -7.40 -7.98 9.57
N VAL A 183 -7.72 -6.91 8.85
CA VAL A 183 -6.71 -5.98 8.32
C VAL A 183 -5.93 -5.32 9.46
N ALA A 184 -6.62 -4.89 10.53
CA ALA A 184 -5.95 -4.30 11.70
C ALA A 184 -4.93 -5.26 12.34
N ARG A 185 -5.29 -6.55 12.49
CA ARG A 185 -4.38 -7.59 13.02
C ARG A 185 -3.21 -7.87 12.09
N GLY A 186 -3.47 -7.91 10.77
CA GLY A 186 -2.41 -8.07 9.77
C GLY A 186 -1.39 -6.93 9.83
N LEU A 187 -1.87 -5.67 9.94
CA LEU A 187 -1.00 -4.50 10.09
C LEU A 187 -0.26 -4.48 11.43
N LEU A 188 -0.92 -4.85 12.53
CA LEU A 188 -0.24 -4.98 13.83
C LEU A 188 0.93 -5.95 13.72
N TYR A 189 0.69 -7.14 13.15
CA TYR A 189 1.74 -8.12 12.93
C TYR A 189 2.91 -7.55 12.10
N LEU A 190 2.63 -6.87 10.99
CA LEU A 190 3.67 -6.29 10.12
C LEU A 190 4.46 -5.19 10.82
N HIS A 191 3.82 -4.36 11.65
CA HIS A 191 4.45 -3.22 12.29
C HIS A 191 5.22 -3.57 13.55
N GLU A 192 4.77 -4.57 14.33
CA GLU A 192 5.29 -4.84 15.68
C GLU A 192 5.75 -6.29 15.89
N ASP A 193 5.00 -7.28 15.37
CA ASP A 193 5.25 -8.69 15.69
C ASP A 193 6.16 -9.38 14.65
N ALA A 194 6.36 -8.79 13.48
CA ALA A 194 7.31 -9.31 12.48
C ALA A 194 8.74 -9.12 13.00
N HIS A 195 9.63 -10.09 12.68
CA HIS A 195 11.05 -10.05 13.11
C HIS A 195 11.75 -8.72 12.82
N THR A 196 11.40 -8.09 11.72
CA THR A 196 11.78 -6.71 11.40
C THR A 196 10.51 -5.98 10.97
N PRO A 197 10.20 -4.80 11.52
CA PRO A 197 9.01 -4.05 11.17
C PRO A 197 8.90 -3.82 9.66
N ILE A 198 7.71 -4.03 9.11
CA ILE A 198 7.41 -3.90 7.70
C ILE A 198 6.34 -2.84 7.51
N ILE A 199 6.63 -1.82 6.69
CA ILE A 199 5.64 -0.83 6.25
C ILE A 199 5.19 -1.21 4.84
N HIS A 200 3.88 -1.40 4.67
CA HIS A 200 3.29 -1.92 3.43
C HIS A 200 3.26 -0.86 2.31
N ARG A 201 2.90 0.39 2.62
CA ARG A 201 2.86 1.56 1.74
C ARG A 201 1.74 1.60 0.70
N ASP A 202 0.98 0.52 0.53
CA ASP A 202 -0.11 0.46 -0.44
C ASP A 202 -1.35 -0.27 0.10
N ILE A 203 -1.74 0.03 1.34
CA ILE A 203 -2.98 -0.47 1.94
C ILE A 203 -4.16 0.21 1.24
N LYS A 204 -5.02 -0.63 0.62
CA LYS A 204 -6.21 -0.22 -0.13
C LYS A 204 -7.14 -1.41 -0.35
N ALA A 205 -8.38 -1.16 -0.74
CA ALA A 205 -9.38 -2.21 -0.90
C ALA A 205 -8.98 -3.30 -1.93
N SER A 206 -8.27 -2.93 -3.01
CA SER A 206 -7.84 -3.93 -4.02
C SER A 206 -6.68 -4.82 -3.57
N ASN A 207 -5.99 -4.47 -2.48
CA ASN A 207 -4.92 -5.26 -1.89
C ASN A 207 -5.38 -6.04 -0.64
N ILE A 208 -6.69 -6.07 -0.38
CA ILE A 208 -7.29 -6.94 0.64
C ILE A 208 -8.04 -8.05 -0.08
N LEU A 209 -7.56 -9.27 0.05
CA LEU A 209 -8.19 -10.47 -0.49
C LEU A 209 -9.04 -11.14 0.57
N LEU A 210 -10.12 -11.79 0.16
CA LEU A 210 -11.03 -12.48 1.07
C LEU A 210 -11.00 -13.99 0.79
N ASP A 211 -10.73 -14.79 1.81
CA ASP A 211 -10.77 -16.24 1.67
C ASP A 211 -12.23 -16.78 1.71
N GLU A 212 -12.40 -18.07 1.54
CA GLU A 212 -13.71 -18.75 1.56
C GLU A 212 -14.51 -18.53 2.85
N ARG A 213 -13.82 -18.20 3.94
CA ARG A 213 -14.40 -17.89 5.26
C ARG A 213 -14.53 -16.40 5.50
N TRP A 214 -14.34 -15.56 4.48
CA TRP A 214 -14.34 -14.10 4.56
C TRP A 214 -13.22 -13.52 5.42
N VAL A 215 -12.16 -14.29 5.69
CA VAL A 215 -10.99 -13.77 6.40
C VAL A 215 -10.20 -12.88 5.47
N ALA A 216 -9.95 -11.65 5.93
CA ALA A 216 -9.16 -10.68 5.18
C ALA A 216 -7.67 -11.05 5.19
N LYS A 217 -7.04 -10.97 4.02
CA LYS A 217 -5.61 -11.18 3.81
C LYS A 217 -5.00 -10.00 3.07
N ILE A 218 -4.02 -9.35 3.68
CA ILE A 218 -3.25 -8.26 3.06
C ILE A 218 -2.34 -8.85 1.98
N ALA A 219 -2.39 -8.30 0.77
CA ALA A 219 -1.64 -8.78 -0.40
C ALA A 219 -0.86 -7.63 -1.07
N ASP A 220 0.02 -7.98 -2.01
CA ASP A 220 0.83 -7.06 -2.84
C ASP A 220 1.89 -6.27 -2.06
N PHE A 221 2.99 -6.92 -1.73
CA PHE A 221 4.14 -6.37 -0.99
C PHE A 221 5.22 -5.77 -1.91
N GLY A 222 4.94 -5.56 -3.19
CA GLY A 222 5.89 -5.02 -4.16
C GLY A 222 6.48 -3.66 -3.74
N MET A 223 5.71 -2.83 -3.05
CA MET A 223 6.13 -1.53 -2.54
C MET A 223 6.54 -1.54 -1.06
N ALA A 224 6.38 -2.65 -0.34
CA ALA A 224 6.66 -2.72 1.09
C ALA A 224 8.14 -2.48 1.40
N ARG A 225 8.42 -2.02 2.63
CA ARG A 225 9.79 -1.79 3.09
C ARG A 225 10.00 -2.28 4.51
N LEU A 226 11.18 -2.87 4.73
CA LEU A 226 11.70 -3.08 6.07
C LEU A 226 11.99 -1.71 6.71
N PHE A 227 11.54 -1.54 7.92
CA PHE A 227 11.86 -0.36 8.72
C PHE A 227 13.04 -0.71 9.64
N PRO A 228 14.10 0.12 9.71
CA PRO A 228 15.21 -0.14 10.61
C PRO A 228 14.70 -0.24 12.06
N GLU A 229 15.28 -1.14 12.83
CA GLU A 229 14.99 -1.22 14.26
C GLU A 229 15.24 0.13 14.94
N ALA A 230 14.46 0.43 15.98
CA ALA A 230 14.40 1.71 16.69
C ALA A 230 15.73 2.14 17.38
N GLY A 231 16.87 1.55 17.02
CA GLY A 231 18.18 1.83 17.63
C GLY A 231 18.79 3.19 17.26
N ASP A 232 18.33 3.85 16.19
CA ASP A 232 18.91 5.13 15.75
C ASP A 232 18.04 6.37 16.04
N GLY A 233 16.99 6.21 16.85
CA GLY A 233 16.11 7.30 17.30
C GLY A 233 15.24 7.94 16.21
N ARG A 234 15.20 7.39 15.00
CA ARG A 234 14.43 7.95 13.90
C ARG A 234 12.97 7.50 13.94
N SER A 235 12.07 8.46 14.00
CA SER A 235 10.63 8.20 13.93
C SER A 235 10.11 7.96 12.51
N HIS A 236 10.90 8.24 11.48
CA HIS A 236 10.55 8.08 10.06
C HIS A 236 11.80 7.94 9.19
N VAL A 237 11.62 7.40 7.99
CA VAL A 237 12.66 7.27 6.96
C VAL A 237 12.27 8.12 5.75
N GLN A 238 13.23 8.90 5.24
CA GLN A 238 13.04 9.63 3.98
C GLN A 238 13.08 8.67 2.80
N THR A 239 12.05 8.67 1.95
CA THR A 239 12.00 7.80 0.79
C THR A 239 11.21 8.41 -0.37
N ARG A 240 11.46 7.87 -1.57
CA ARG A 240 10.65 8.22 -2.74
C ARG A 240 9.19 7.84 -2.50
N VAL A 241 8.29 8.77 -2.76
CA VAL A 241 6.84 8.56 -2.65
C VAL A 241 6.39 7.53 -3.67
N ALA A 242 5.68 6.51 -3.22
CA ALA A 242 5.03 5.49 -4.02
C ALA A 242 3.78 5.00 -3.27
N GLY A 243 2.75 4.61 -3.99
CA GLY A 243 1.47 4.19 -3.43
C GLY A 243 0.29 4.68 -4.26
N THR A 244 -0.91 4.49 -3.75
CA THR A 244 -2.16 4.80 -4.44
C THR A 244 -2.74 6.14 -3.96
N ASN A 245 -3.04 7.04 -4.90
CA ASN A 245 -3.68 8.32 -4.59
C ASN A 245 -5.00 8.12 -3.82
N GLY A 246 -5.21 8.95 -2.81
CA GLY A 246 -6.40 8.90 -1.95
C GLY A 246 -6.21 8.06 -0.69
N TYR A 247 -5.15 7.21 -0.62
CA TYR A 247 -4.80 6.44 0.57
C TYR A 247 -3.51 6.89 1.24
N MET A 248 -2.67 7.65 0.52
CA MET A 248 -1.38 8.11 1.05
C MET A 248 -1.53 9.17 2.13
N ALA A 249 -0.79 9.01 3.23
CA ALA A 249 -0.72 9.98 4.30
C ALA A 249 -0.11 11.32 3.84
N PRO A 250 -0.58 12.48 4.37
CA PRO A 250 -0.11 13.79 3.94
C PRO A 250 1.40 14.00 4.07
N GLU A 251 2.00 13.61 5.20
CA GLU A 251 3.44 13.73 5.47
C GLU A 251 4.28 12.87 4.51
N TYR A 252 3.75 11.70 4.16
CA TYR A 252 4.39 10.82 3.21
C TYR A 252 4.31 11.38 1.79
N LEU A 253 3.11 11.82 1.37
CA LEU A 253 2.88 12.38 0.03
C LEU A 253 3.69 13.67 -0.21
N MET A 254 3.75 14.57 0.80
CA MET A 254 4.36 15.89 0.64
C MET A 254 5.87 15.90 0.90
N HIS A 255 6.33 15.06 1.81
CA HIS A 255 7.70 15.12 2.30
C HIS A 255 8.47 13.80 2.15
N GLY A 256 7.81 12.71 1.73
CA GLY A 256 8.43 11.38 1.65
C GLY A 256 8.76 10.79 3.04
N HIS A 257 8.18 11.31 4.11
CA HIS A 257 8.37 10.83 5.48
C HIS A 257 7.59 9.55 5.70
N LEU A 258 8.26 8.41 5.62
CA LEU A 258 7.67 7.08 5.77
C LEU A 258 7.81 6.59 7.21
N SER A 259 6.70 6.17 7.80
CA SER A 259 6.62 5.48 9.09
C SER A 259 5.43 4.53 9.09
N ALA A 260 5.27 3.69 10.12
CA ALA A 260 4.08 2.87 10.31
C ALA A 260 2.78 3.69 10.32
N LYS A 261 2.84 4.97 10.73
CA LYS A 261 1.69 5.89 10.72
C LYS A 261 1.16 6.21 9.31
N ALA A 262 1.96 5.96 8.25
CA ALA A 262 1.48 6.08 6.87
C ALA A 262 0.49 4.94 6.52
N ASP A 263 0.78 3.70 6.93
CA ASP A 263 -0.15 2.58 6.77
C ASP A 263 -1.40 2.73 7.65
N VAL A 264 -1.25 3.30 8.86
CA VAL A 264 -2.39 3.63 9.73
C VAL A 264 -3.34 4.61 9.04
N PHE A 265 -2.82 5.64 8.37
CA PHE A 265 -3.65 6.57 7.59
C PHE A 265 -4.40 5.84 6.47
N SER A 266 -3.70 5.02 5.69
CA SER A 266 -4.29 4.22 4.62
C SER A 266 -5.37 3.26 5.13
N PHE A 267 -5.13 2.64 6.29
CA PHE A 267 -6.12 1.82 7.01
C PHE A 267 -7.37 2.63 7.38
N GLY A 268 -7.20 3.84 7.90
CA GLY A 268 -8.33 4.73 8.22
C GLY A 268 -9.19 5.06 7.00
N VAL A 269 -8.57 5.35 5.84
CA VAL A 269 -9.30 5.53 4.57
C VAL A 269 -10.08 4.28 4.21
N LEU A 270 -9.43 3.10 4.28
CA LEU A 270 -10.06 1.82 3.99
C LEU A 270 -11.25 1.53 4.91
N VAL A 271 -11.15 1.83 6.20
CA VAL A 271 -12.28 1.67 7.14
C VAL A 271 -13.47 2.53 6.71
N LEU A 272 -13.26 3.79 6.35
CA LEU A 272 -14.33 4.67 5.89
C LEU A 272 -14.96 4.20 4.55
N GLU A 273 -14.16 3.60 3.67
CA GLU A 273 -14.67 2.97 2.44
C GLU A 273 -15.52 1.73 2.75
N ILE A 274 -15.07 0.87 3.66
CA ILE A 274 -15.82 -0.34 4.09
C ILE A 274 -17.17 0.05 4.71
N LEU A 275 -17.18 1.09 5.54
CA LEU A 275 -18.40 1.60 6.16
C LEU A 275 -19.38 2.13 5.14
N SER A 276 -18.92 2.99 4.25
CA SER A 276 -19.77 3.75 3.33
C SER A 276 -20.13 3.00 2.06
N GLY A 277 -19.38 1.95 1.70
CA GLY A 277 -19.48 1.30 0.38
C GLY A 277 -19.10 2.24 -0.77
N ARG A 278 -18.39 3.34 -0.49
CA ARG A 278 -18.00 4.38 -1.45
C ARG A 278 -16.49 4.46 -1.57
N LYS A 279 -16.00 4.53 -2.79
CA LYS A 279 -14.57 4.64 -3.08
C LYS A 279 -14.10 6.08 -2.90
N ASN A 280 -13.06 6.31 -2.07
CA ASN A 280 -12.54 7.65 -1.77
C ASN A 280 -12.03 8.39 -3.01
N SER A 281 -11.32 7.69 -3.91
CA SER A 281 -10.73 8.30 -5.13
C SER A 281 -11.75 8.78 -6.16
N SER A 282 -12.97 8.24 -6.14
CA SER A 282 -14.09 8.61 -7.01
C SER A 282 -15.33 9.04 -6.22
N PHE A 283 -15.11 9.57 -5.01
CA PHE A 283 -16.21 10.01 -4.15
C PHE A 283 -17.01 11.16 -4.79
N ILE A 284 -18.33 10.97 -4.85
CA ILE A 284 -19.29 11.98 -5.26
C ILE A 284 -20.09 12.36 -4.01
N PRO A 285 -20.05 13.62 -3.58
CA PRO A 285 -20.82 14.05 -2.41
C PRO A 285 -22.32 13.92 -2.67
N PRO A 286 -23.09 13.53 -1.65
CA PRO A 286 -24.56 13.56 -1.74
C PRO A 286 -25.09 14.97 -2.04
N PRO A 287 -26.31 15.09 -2.61
CA PRO A 287 -26.97 16.39 -2.77
C PRO A 287 -27.00 17.17 -1.45
N ARG A 288 -26.69 18.46 -1.50
CA ARG A 288 -26.60 19.38 -0.34
C ARG A 288 -25.36 19.18 0.56
N SER A 289 -24.44 18.25 0.25
CA SER A 289 -23.17 18.14 0.96
C SER A 289 -22.07 18.93 0.25
N SER A 290 -21.35 19.75 1.01
CA SER A 290 -20.19 20.52 0.53
C SER A 290 -18.86 19.79 0.79
N ALA A 291 -18.90 18.46 0.95
CA ALA A 291 -17.68 17.67 1.22
C ALA A 291 -16.83 17.50 -0.04
N ASP A 292 -15.50 17.66 0.08
CA ASP A 292 -14.57 17.53 -1.04
C ASP A 292 -14.22 16.07 -1.35
N ASN A 293 -14.28 15.19 -0.34
CA ASN A 293 -13.92 13.78 -0.42
C ASN A 293 -14.60 12.98 0.70
N LEU A 294 -14.42 11.66 0.71
CA LEU A 294 -15.05 10.77 1.68
C LEU A 294 -14.64 11.10 3.13
N LEU A 295 -13.38 11.48 3.36
CA LEU A 295 -12.88 11.79 4.69
C LEU A 295 -13.53 13.06 5.26
N ASP A 296 -13.66 14.11 4.43
CA ASP A 296 -14.32 15.35 4.80
C ASP A 296 -15.84 15.13 5.02
N TYR A 297 -16.45 14.24 4.22
CA TYR A 297 -17.84 13.84 4.41
C TYR A 297 -18.07 13.12 5.72
N ALA A 298 -17.24 12.11 6.03
CA ALA A 298 -17.30 11.38 7.30
C ALA A 298 -17.09 12.31 8.50
N TRP A 299 -16.13 13.25 8.39
CA TRP A 299 -15.88 14.25 9.43
C TRP A 299 -17.07 15.17 9.68
N LYS A 300 -17.73 15.70 8.62
CA LYS A 300 -18.91 16.55 8.75
C LYS A 300 -20.05 15.82 9.45
N LEU A 301 -20.35 14.57 9.01
CA LEU A 301 -21.36 13.75 9.64
C LEU A 301 -21.03 13.45 11.12
N TYR A 302 -19.76 13.21 11.43
CA TYR A 302 -19.33 13.00 12.81
C TYR A 302 -19.58 14.24 13.69
N LYS A 303 -19.21 15.44 13.19
CA LYS A 303 -19.40 16.70 13.92
C LYS A 303 -20.87 17.08 14.10
N GLU A 304 -21.73 16.62 13.21
CA GLU A 304 -23.18 16.83 13.26
C GLU A 304 -23.93 15.71 14.02
N GLU A 305 -23.19 14.78 14.67
CA GLU A 305 -23.75 13.59 15.35
C GLU A 305 -24.58 12.67 14.44
N ARG A 306 -24.35 12.74 13.13
CA ARG A 306 -25.05 12.00 12.07
C ARG A 306 -24.21 10.86 11.48
N SER A 307 -23.29 10.31 12.24
CA SER A 307 -22.34 9.28 11.76
C SER A 307 -23.00 8.05 11.15
N MET A 308 -24.21 7.69 11.59
CA MET A 308 -24.98 6.58 11.01
C MET A 308 -25.38 6.79 9.55
N GLU A 309 -25.38 8.03 9.05
CA GLU A 309 -25.68 8.32 7.65
C GLU A 309 -24.51 8.02 6.71
N LEU A 310 -23.31 7.82 7.27
CA LEU A 310 -22.16 7.34 6.51
C LEU A 310 -22.33 5.88 6.06
N LEU A 311 -23.08 5.08 6.81
CA LEU A 311 -23.19 3.64 6.58
C LEU A 311 -23.87 3.34 5.23
N ASP A 312 -23.27 2.39 4.51
CA ASP A 312 -23.84 1.82 3.28
C ASP A 312 -25.27 1.30 3.55
N PRO A 313 -26.28 1.81 2.84
CA PRO A 313 -27.66 1.39 3.04
C PRO A 313 -27.87 -0.14 2.94
N SER A 314 -27.07 -0.83 2.14
CA SER A 314 -27.18 -2.29 1.91
C SER A 314 -26.94 -3.13 3.16
N VAL A 315 -26.19 -2.61 4.14
CA VAL A 315 -25.86 -3.35 5.39
C VAL A 315 -26.56 -2.77 6.62
N LYS A 316 -27.38 -1.75 6.47
CA LYS A 316 -28.02 -1.03 7.57
C LYS A 316 -28.88 -1.93 8.45
N ALA A 317 -29.58 -2.90 7.86
CA ALA A 317 -30.45 -3.84 8.59
C ALA A 317 -29.66 -4.82 9.49
N SER A 318 -28.40 -5.12 9.17
CA SER A 318 -27.54 -6.03 9.93
C SER A 318 -26.57 -5.30 10.85
N ALA A 319 -26.55 -3.96 10.84
CA ALA A 319 -25.55 -3.18 11.54
C ALA A 319 -25.95 -2.90 13.00
N THR A 320 -24.96 -2.97 13.90
CA THR A 320 -25.09 -2.57 15.29
C THR A 320 -24.59 -1.13 15.42
N PRO A 321 -25.41 -0.14 15.83
CA PRO A 321 -25.05 1.27 15.87
C PRO A 321 -23.74 1.56 16.61
N ASP A 322 -23.54 0.98 17.81
CA ASP A 322 -22.33 1.21 18.61
C ASP A 322 -21.05 0.76 17.87
N GLN A 323 -21.13 -0.36 17.14
CA GLN A 323 -19.99 -0.84 16.32
C GLN A 323 -19.72 0.09 15.14
N VAL A 324 -20.76 0.61 14.50
CA VAL A 324 -20.62 1.55 13.39
C VAL A 324 -19.98 2.85 13.90
N LEU A 325 -20.49 3.42 14.99
CA LEU A 325 -19.95 4.65 15.59
C LEU A 325 -18.48 4.47 16.02
N MET A 326 -18.17 3.32 16.63
CA MET A 326 -16.79 2.96 16.98
C MET A 326 -15.88 2.93 15.73
N CYS A 327 -16.32 2.28 14.66
CA CYS A 327 -15.54 2.20 13.41
C CYS A 327 -15.39 3.55 12.73
N VAL A 328 -16.41 4.41 12.72
CA VAL A 328 -16.31 5.81 12.22
C VAL A 328 -15.23 6.55 12.99
N ARG A 329 -15.26 6.45 14.32
CA ARG A 329 -14.31 7.13 15.19
C ARG A 329 -12.87 6.64 15.00
N ILE A 330 -12.67 5.30 14.88
CA ILE A 330 -11.37 4.71 14.55
C ILE A 330 -10.89 5.21 13.18
N GLY A 331 -11.74 5.18 12.15
CA GLY A 331 -11.41 5.69 10.83
C GLY A 331 -10.92 7.13 10.88
N LEU A 332 -11.65 8.01 11.59
CA LEU A 332 -11.31 9.43 11.73
C LEU A 332 -10.02 9.64 12.54
N LEU A 333 -9.78 8.86 13.61
CA LEU A 333 -8.54 8.92 14.36
C LEU A 333 -7.33 8.48 13.52
N CYS A 334 -7.49 7.47 12.68
CA CYS A 334 -6.43 6.99 11.81
C CYS A 334 -6.07 7.98 10.68
N VAL A 335 -7.02 8.80 10.20
CA VAL A 335 -6.77 9.78 9.13
C VAL A 335 -6.43 11.20 9.65
N GLN A 336 -5.98 11.34 10.89
CA GLN A 336 -5.51 12.63 11.43
C GLN A 336 -4.37 13.21 10.57
N ALA A 337 -4.32 14.54 10.43
CA ALA A 337 -3.29 15.23 9.67
C ALA A 337 -1.89 15.04 10.27
N ASP A 338 -1.77 15.17 11.59
CA ASP A 338 -0.55 14.93 12.34
C ASP A 338 -0.39 13.43 12.61
N PRO A 339 0.68 12.76 12.13
CA PRO A 339 0.89 11.33 12.36
C PRO A 339 1.01 10.96 13.84
N ARG A 340 1.39 11.89 14.72
CA ARG A 340 1.51 11.66 16.17
C ARG A 340 0.16 11.48 16.83
N LEU A 341 -0.90 12.05 16.28
CA LEU A 341 -2.27 11.93 16.77
C LEU A 341 -2.97 10.65 16.32
N ARG A 342 -2.41 9.94 15.34
CA ARG A 342 -2.95 8.65 14.90
C ARG A 342 -2.60 7.57 15.91
N PRO A 343 -3.52 6.67 16.28
CA PRO A 343 -3.20 5.52 17.11
C PRO A 343 -2.17 4.63 16.40
N ASP A 344 -1.47 3.78 17.13
CA ASP A 344 -0.78 2.62 16.56
C ASP A 344 -1.77 1.47 16.31
N MET A 345 -1.34 0.45 15.55
CA MET A 345 -2.24 -0.67 15.24
C MET A 345 -2.58 -1.51 16.45
N LYS A 346 -1.72 -1.58 17.44
CA LYS A 346 -1.99 -2.25 18.73
C LYS A 346 -3.17 -1.60 19.45
N ARG A 347 -3.16 -0.27 19.55
CA ARG A 347 -4.28 0.50 20.12
C ARG A 347 -5.56 0.26 19.34
N VAL A 348 -5.50 0.28 18.00
CA VAL A 348 -6.65 0.00 17.12
C VAL A 348 -7.23 -1.39 17.38
N VAL A 349 -6.39 -2.43 17.42
CA VAL A 349 -6.84 -3.82 17.69
C VAL A 349 -7.46 -3.94 19.08
N ILE A 350 -6.90 -3.29 20.11
CA ILE A 350 -7.47 -3.27 21.45
C ILE A 350 -8.88 -2.66 21.43
N ILE A 351 -9.06 -1.53 20.76
CA ILE A 351 -10.35 -0.85 20.67
C ILE A 351 -11.40 -1.74 19.98
N LEU A 352 -11.02 -2.31 18.83
CA LEU A 352 -11.89 -3.21 18.05
C LEU A 352 -12.28 -4.49 18.83
N SER A 353 -11.44 -4.92 19.77
CA SER A 353 -11.66 -6.14 20.58
C SER A 353 -12.46 -5.90 21.84
N LYS A 354 -12.52 -4.66 22.35
CA LYS A 354 -13.22 -4.31 23.60
C LYS A 354 -14.55 -3.64 23.29
N LYS A 355 -15.63 -4.10 23.89
CA LYS A 355 -16.97 -3.50 23.75
C LYS A 355 -17.08 -2.08 24.30
N GLN A 356 -16.18 -1.69 25.20
CA GLN A 356 -16.12 -0.34 25.78
C GLN A 356 -14.67 0.09 25.92
N SER A 357 -14.29 1.15 25.25
CA SER A 357 -13.05 1.89 25.46
C SER A 357 -13.33 3.36 25.25
N THR A 358 -12.79 4.19 26.16
CA THR A 358 -12.73 5.64 25.92
C THR A 358 -11.82 5.89 24.74
N LEU A 359 -12.38 6.47 23.66
CA LEU A 359 -11.66 6.90 22.49
C LEU A 359 -11.38 8.40 22.62
N GLU A 360 -10.21 8.79 22.18
CA GLU A 360 -9.88 10.21 22.01
C GLU A 360 -10.84 10.84 20.99
N GLU A 361 -11.07 12.17 21.13
CA GLU A 361 -11.86 12.91 20.13
C GLU A 361 -11.01 13.14 18.87
N PRO A 362 -11.49 12.71 17.70
CA PRO A 362 -10.80 12.99 16.44
C PRO A 362 -10.83 14.48 16.13
N THR A 363 -9.78 14.99 15.50
CA THR A 363 -9.73 16.31 14.90
C THR A 363 -9.96 16.22 13.39
N ARG A 364 -9.98 17.35 12.69
CA ARG A 364 -10.25 17.36 11.25
C ARG A 364 -9.22 16.49 10.50
N PRO A 365 -9.67 15.61 9.61
CA PRO A 365 -8.81 14.74 8.82
C PRO A 365 -7.77 15.50 7.99
N GLY A 366 -6.62 14.86 7.79
CA GLY A 366 -5.62 15.30 6.82
C GLY A 366 -6.13 15.02 5.41
N ALA A 367 -6.35 16.08 4.61
CA ALA A 367 -6.72 15.92 3.21
C ALA A 367 -5.49 16.06 2.31
N PRO A 368 -4.95 14.96 1.75
CA PRO A 368 -3.93 15.06 0.72
C PRO A 368 -4.52 15.78 -0.49
N GLY A 369 -4.00 16.95 -0.85
CA GLY A 369 -4.34 17.63 -2.09
C GLY A 369 -5.30 18.83 -2.02
N SER A 370 -6.01 19.11 -0.92
CA SER A 370 -6.90 20.30 -0.85
C SER A 370 -6.14 21.63 -0.98
N ARG A 371 -4.91 21.70 -0.45
CA ARG A 371 -4.02 22.87 -0.63
C ARG A 371 -3.43 22.96 -2.04
N TYR A 372 -3.25 21.82 -2.71
CA TYR A 372 -2.76 21.77 -4.09
C TYR A 372 -3.82 22.25 -5.10
N ARG A 373 -5.10 21.90 -4.91
CA ARG A 373 -6.19 22.40 -5.74
C ARG A 373 -6.37 23.92 -5.61
N ARG A 374 -6.28 24.49 -4.41
CA ARG A 374 -6.36 25.95 -4.23
C ARG A 374 -5.21 26.70 -4.91
N ARG A 375 -4.00 26.14 -4.93
CA ARG A 375 -2.85 26.74 -5.62
C ARG A 375 -2.98 26.62 -7.15
N ALA A 376 -3.52 25.50 -7.67
CA ALA A 376 -3.77 25.34 -9.11
C ALA A 376 -4.91 26.25 -9.61
N HIS A 377 -5.96 26.48 -8.81
CA HIS A 377 -7.01 27.47 -9.14
C HIS A 377 -6.52 28.91 -9.01
N GLY A 378 -5.61 29.21 -8.09
CA GLY A 378 -5.02 30.55 -7.95
C GLY A 378 -4.07 30.94 -9.09
N LEU A 379 -3.52 29.96 -9.81
CA LEU A 379 -2.64 30.20 -10.98
C LEU A 379 -3.41 30.27 -12.32
N ARG A 380 -4.71 29.89 -12.33
CA ARG A 380 -5.53 30.00 -13.56
C ARG A 380 -6.35 31.27 -13.67
N SER A 381 -6.43 32.13 -12.64
CA SER A 381 -7.25 33.35 -12.67
C SER A 381 -6.49 34.63 -13.00
N SER A 382 -5.25 34.56 -13.51
CA SER A 382 -4.47 35.75 -13.93
C SER A 382 -4.16 35.82 -15.43
N SER A 383 -4.95 35.15 -16.30
CA SER A 383 -4.89 35.35 -17.73
C SER A 383 -6.29 35.63 -18.31
N GLN A 384 -6.87 36.77 -17.91
CA GLN A 384 -7.86 37.44 -18.73
C GLN A 384 -7.13 38.49 -19.56
N TYR A 385 -6.84 38.13 -20.79
CA TYR A 385 -6.58 39.10 -21.83
C TYR A 385 -7.90 39.54 -22.44
N SER A 386 -8.13 40.84 -22.40
CA SER A 386 -9.18 41.58 -23.06
C SER A 386 -9.12 41.33 -24.57
N ASP A 387 -10.26 40.89 -25.07
CA ASP A 387 -10.59 40.83 -26.49
C ASP A 387 -10.90 42.26 -27.00
N GLY A 388 -10.13 42.73 -27.94
CA GLY A 388 -10.32 43.99 -28.65
C GLY A 388 -10.25 43.73 -30.12
N SER A 389 -11.40 43.71 -30.79
CA SER A 389 -11.58 43.60 -32.22
C SER A 389 -10.83 44.68 -33.01
N SER A 390 -10.10 44.33 -34.08
CA SER A 390 -10.25 45.04 -35.39
C SER A 390 -9.51 44.28 -36.48
N SER A 391 -10.17 44.22 -37.61
CA SER A 391 -9.93 43.77 -38.95
C SER A 391 -8.62 44.26 -39.60
N GLY A 392 -8.03 43.44 -40.51
CA GLY A 392 -7.24 43.92 -41.61
C GLY A 392 -6.10 43.08 -42.12
N THR A 393 -6.35 42.35 -43.21
CA THR A 393 -5.48 42.09 -44.40
C THR A 393 -4.03 41.54 -44.23
N THR A 394 -3.81 40.40 -44.87
CA THR A 394 -2.54 39.82 -45.36
C THR A 394 -1.80 40.75 -46.36
N PRO A 395 -0.53 40.53 -46.84
CA PRO A 395 0.18 39.26 -46.99
C PRO A 395 1.74 39.25 -46.78
N SER A 396 2.26 38.02 -46.73
CA SER A 396 3.50 37.46 -47.29
C SER A 396 4.91 38.06 -47.05
N THR A 397 5.79 37.08 -46.89
CA THR A 397 7.18 36.87 -47.33
C THR A 397 8.27 36.85 -46.28
N SER A 398 8.84 35.65 -46.13
CA SER A 398 10.23 35.19 -46.37
C SER A 398 11.41 35.71 -45.53
N HIS A 399 12.28 34.71 -45.31
CA HIS A 399 13.73 34.72 -45.00
C HIS A 399 14.13 34.88 -43.54
N ALA A 400 14.71 33.87 -42.96
CA ALA A 400 16.01 33.20 -43.11
C ALA A 400 17.05 33.68 -42.10
N SER A 401 17.75 32.68 -41.58
CA SER A 401 19.13 32.67 -41.05
C SER A 401 19.38 33.35 -39.69
N ALA A 402 19.96 32.69 -38.82
CA ALA A 402 21.19 31.97 -38.59
C ALA A 402 21.95 32.50 -37.36
N SER A 403 22.53 31.55 -36.65
CA SER A 403 23.83 31.58 -35.99
C SER A 403 23.99 32.48 -34.75
N ALA A 404 24.50 32.00 -33.76
CA ALA A 404 25.71 31.40 -33.30
C ALA A 404 26.16 32.00 -31.95
N SER A 405 26.60 31.13 -31.14
CA SER A 405 27.85 31.05 -30.40
C SER A 405 28.15 32.02 -29.27
N ALA A 406 28.52 31.44 -28.25
CA ALA A 406 29.81 31.29 -27.61
C ALA A 406 30.02 32.06 -26.30
N SER A 407 30.38 31.32 -25.33
CA SER A 407 31.65 31.24 -24.58
C SER A 407 31.86 32.33 -23.54
N ALA A 408 32.17 31.91 -22.41
CA ALA A 408 33.40 31.58 -21.75
C ALA A 408 33.74 32.48 -20.55
N SER A 409 34.28 31.85 -19.57
CA SER A 409 35.46 32.13 -18.76
C SER A 409 35.29 33.02 -17.52
N ALA A 410 35.53 32.44 -16.41
CA ALA A 410 36.78 32.24 -15.65
C ALA A 410 37.08 33.42 -14.75
N SER A 411 37.34 33.17 -13.56
CA SER A 411 38.60 32.98 -12.83
C SER A 411 38.65 33.70 -11.47
N ASN A 412 39.17 32.96 -10.54
CA ASN A 412 40.20 33.32 -9.54
C ASN A 412 39.85 34.40 -8.51
N ALA A 413 40.28 34.34 -7.27
CA ALA A 413 41.37 33.64 -6.61
C ALA A 413 41.33 33.98 -5.12
N MET A 414 41.87 33.08 -4.31
CA MET A 414 42.88 33.29 -3.26
C MET A 414 42.55 34.27 -2.11
N THR A 415 42.71 33.96 -0.92
CA THR A 415 43.73 33.54 0.03
C THR A 415 43.30 34.11 1.40
N THR A 416 43.51 33.63 2.53
CA THR A 416 44.64 33.18 3.32
C THR A 416 44.20 32.76 4.71
N SER A 417 44.77 31.69 5.16
CA SER A 417 45.22 31.30 6.47
C SER A 417 45.10 32.25 7.68
N SER A 418 44.72 31.69 8.83
CA SER A 418 45.53 31.85 10.03
C SER A 418 45.19 30.81 11.10
N THR A 419 46.16 30.04 11.40
CA THR A 419 46.40 29.16 12.54
C THR A 419 46.44 29.92 13.84
N ARG A 420 45.90 29.40 14.92
CA ARG A 420 46.50 29.59 16.26
C ARG A 420 46.15 28.44 17.20
N THR A 421 47.19 27.77 17.58
CA THR A 421 47.42 26.74 18.58
C THR A 421 47.38 27.24 20.02
N LEU A 422 47.26 26.28 20.96
CA LEU A 422 47.65 26.27 22.39
C LEU A 422 46.49 26.51 23.37
N ARG A 423 46.26 25.78 24.44
CA ARG A 423 47.06 24.91 25.30
C ARG A 423 46.14 24.15 26.27
N SER A 424 46.58 22.97 26.61
CA SER A 424 46.27 22.04 27.69
C SER A 424 46.17 22.64 29.11
N ARG A 425 45.31 22.04 29.92
CA ARG A 425 45.45 21.77 31.39
C ARG A 425 44.17 21.03 31.77
N GLY A 426 44.09 19.81 32.35
CA GLY A 426 44.84 19.26 33.46
C GLY A 426 43.78 18.68 34.38
N LEU A 427 43.76 17.38 34.59
CA LEU A 427 42.93 16.61 35.55
C LEU A 427 43.24 17.03 36.99
N PRO A 428 42.38 16.71 37.98
CA PRO A 428 42.61 15.47 38.70
C PRO A 428 41.38 14.62 39.07
N SER A 429 41.71 13.36 39.24
CA SER A 429 41.00 12.23 39.82
C SER A 429 40.55 12.45 41.26
N HIS A 430 39.36 11.98 41.62
CA HIS A 430 39.14 11.39 42.95
C HIS A 430 38.28 10.15 42.85
N ARG A 431 38.85 9.12 43.40
CA ARG A 431 38.32 7.78 43.66
C ARG A 431 37.82 7.81 45.10
N GLU A 432 36.61 7.30 45.34
CA GLU A 432 36.26 6.73 46.66
C GLU A 432 35.27 5.61 46.48
N GLU A 433 35.72 4.47 46.92
CA GLU A 433 34.97 3.23 47.20
C GLU A 433 34.18 3.44 48.50
N GLN A 434 33.01 2.82 48.60
CA GLN A 434 32.51 2.15 49.83
C GLN A 434 31.15 1.45 49.49
N GLU A 435 31.13 0.13 49.42
CA GLU A 435 30.68 -0.86 50.42
C GLU A 435 29.14 -0.96 50.61
N LEU A 436 28.67 -2.15 50.25
CA LEU A 436 27.40 -2.78 50.64
C LEU A 436 27.31 -3.01 52.17
N PRO A 437 26.11 -3.15 52.74
CA PRO A 437 25.85 -4.44 53.36
C PRO A 437 24.47 -5.05 52.99
N ASN A 438 24.52 -6.40 53.06
CA ASN A 438 23.41 -7.35 53.10
C ASN A 438 22.52 -7.17 54.33
N GLY A 439 21.28 -7.70 54.22
CA GLY A 439 20.64 -8.32 55.33
C GLY A 439 19.13 -8.09 55.50
N SER A 440 18.45 -9.18 55.29
CA SER A 440 17.13 -9.67 55.79
C SER A 440 15.99 -9.56 54.86
#